data_8075adc85364ce60936495d0d66bc9ec
#
_entry.id   8075adc85364ce60936495d0d66bc9ec
#
_cell.length_a   1.000
_cell.length_b   1.000
_cell.length_c   1.000
_cell.angle_alpha   90.00
_cell.angle_beta   90.00
_cell.angle_gamma   90.00
#
_symmetry.space_group_name_H-M   'P 1'
#
loop_
_entity.id
_entity.type
_entity.pdbx_description
1 polymer ?
#
loop_
_entity_poly.entity_id
_entity_poly.type
_entity_poly.pdbx_seq_one_letter_code
_entity_poly.pdbx_strand_id
1 'polypeptide(L)'
;MITMQHLSPQEIYKLMATYIVPRPIAWIVTQNEEGLINIAPFSYFAPLSSTPPSVVVSIGHKEDATPKDTLANIRKSKKATICMVPQEFMERMHLSSKALDANVSEAEFFDIPTIEKIQEFAPMVEGVSVAFFCELLQEIDLQGSSTVPLVLEIKHTFVADNPQTPIARIGRSYAAIGEALKAPTLGE
;
A
#
# COMPACT_ATOMS: atom_id res chain seq x y z
N MET A 1 -6.05 -32.10 -0.07
CA MET A 1 -5.92 -31.08 -1.13
C MET A 1 -7.16 -30.22 -1.13
N ILE A 2 -7.04 -28.89 -1.29
CA ILE A 2 -8.17 -27.95 -1.32
C ILE A 2 -8.36 -27.47 -2.76
N THR A 3 -9.60 -27.58 -3.28
CA THR A 3 -9.94 -27.09 -4.63
C THR A 3 -10.53 -25.70 -4.51
N MET A 4 -9.87 -24.69 -5.08
CA MET A 4 -10.25 -23.27 -4.92
C MET A 4 -11.66 -22.94 -5.44
N GLN A 5 -12.12 -23.66 -6.47
CA GLN A 5 -13.48 -23.47 -7.05
C GLN A 5 -14.63 -23.77 -6.07
N HIS A 6 -14.35 -24.49 -4.99
CA HIS A 6 -15.35 -24.86 -3.98
C HIS A 6 -15.37 -23.89 -2.78
N LEU A 7 -14.49 -22.89 -2.79
CA LEU A 7 -14.36 -21.91 -1.72
C LEU A 7 -15.05 -20.60 -2.08
N SER A 8 -15.66 -19.97 -1.08
CA SER A 8 -16.14 -18.60 -1.18
C SER A 8 -14.97 -17.60 -1.32
N PRO A 9 -15.19 -16.41 -1.89
CA PRO A 9 -14.16 -15.37 -1.96
C PRO A 9 -13.52 -15.03 -0.62
N GLN A 10 -14.30 -15.07 0.48
CA GLN A 10 -13.81 -14.82 1.84
C GLN A 10 -12.87 -15.93 2.34
N GLU A 11 -13.18 -17.19 2.03
CA GLU A 11 -12.31 -18.33 2.38
C GLU A 11 -11.02 -18.29 1.58
N ILE A 12 -11.09 -17.96 0.27
CA ILE A 12 -9.92 -17.78 -0.59
C ILE A 12 -9.05 -16.66 -0.04
N TYR A 13 -9.64 -15.50 0.27
CA TYR A 13 -8.91 -14.38 0.86
C TYR A 13 -8.21 -14.79 2.17
N LYS A 14 -8.92 -15.48 3.07
CA LYS A 14 -8.36 -15.95 4.35
C LYS A 14 -7.19 -16.90 4.12
N LEU A 15 -7.30 -17.82 3.19
CA LEU A 15 -6.26 -18.79 2.84
C LEU A 15 -5.01 -18.07 2.30
N MET A 16 -5.18 -17.19 1.30
CA MET A 16 -4.09 -16.41 0.74
C MET A 16 -3.43 -15.51 1.80
N ALA A 17 -4.23 -14.81 2.61
CA ALA A 17 -3.73 -13.92 3.66
C ALA A 17 -2.98 -14.65 4.77
N THR A 18 -3.26 -15.95 4.99
CA THR A 18 -2.60 -16.78 6.01
C THR A 18 -1.27 -17.33 5.51
N TYR A 19 -1.19 -17.72 4.25
CA TYR A 19 -0.02 -18.47 3.74
C TYR A 19 0.90 -17.66 2.83
N ILE A 20 0.41 -16.56 2.23
CA ILE A 20 1.27 -15.60 1.52
C ILE A 20 1.71 -14.53 2.52
N VAL A 21 2.79 -14.83 3.24
CA VAL A 21 3.31 -13.99 4.32
C VAL A 21 4.85 -14.02 4.34
N PRO A 22 5.49 -12.98 4.84
CA PRO A 22 4.95 -11.67 5.24
C PRO A 22 4.57 -10.84 4.01
N ARG A 23 3.48 -10.06 4.08
CA ARG A 23 3.15 -9.12 3.01
C ARG A 23 3.63 -7.72 3.37
N PRO A 24 4.37 -7.03 2.51
CA PRO A 24 4.69 -5.62 2.73
C PRO A 24 3.41 -4.78 2.71
N ILE A 25 3.44 -3.62 3.35
CA ILE A 25 2.31 -2.70 3.44
C ILE A 25 2.66 -1.43 2.68
N ALA A 26 1.89 -1.13 1.64
CA ALA A 26 1.87 0.17 1.00
C ALA A 26 0.88 1.07 1.77
N TRP A 27 1.38 2.03 2.53
CA TRP A 27 0.57 3.07 3.14
C TRP A 27 0.49 4.23 2.17
N ILE A 28 -0.60 4.25 1.39
CA ILE A 28 -0.72 5.11 0.21
C ILE A 28 -1.38 6.42 0.59
N VAL A 29 -0.71 7.52 0.27
CA VAL A 29 -1.24 8.87 0.35
C VAL A 29 -1.60 9.34 -1.05
N THR A 30 -2.81 9.82 -1.20
CA THR A 30 -3.31 10.46 -2.41
C THR A 30 -4.00 11.77 -2.05
N GLN A 31 -4.21 12.62 -3.04
CA GLN A 31 -4.90 13.88 -2.87
C GLN A 31 -5.97 14.00 -3.96
N ASN A 32 -7.15 14.48 -3.60
CA ASN A 32 -8.20 14.77 -4.56
C ASN A 32 -8.00 16.16 -5.20
N GLU A 33 -8.87 16.54 -6.14
CA GLU A 33 -8.79 17.82 -6.85
C GLU A 33 -9.02 19.05 -5.94
N GLU A 34 -9.64 18.85 -4.78
CA GLU A 34 -9.89 19.90 -3.78
C GLU A 34 -8.74 20.02 -2.76
N GLY A 35 -7.71 19.20 -2.89
CA GLY A 35 -6.57 19.17 -1.98
C GLY A 35 -6.76 18.29 -0.75
N LEU A 36 -7.87 17.56 -0.63
CA LEU A 36 -8.12 16.67 0.50
C LEU A 36 -7.21 15.45 0.44
N ILE A 37 -6.51 15.18 1.53
CA ILE A 37 -5.58 14.07 1.66
C ILE A 37 -6.33 12.81 2.09
N ASN A 38 -6.18 11.73 1.31
CA ASN A 38 -6.63 10.39 1.65
C ASN A 38 -5.42 9.50 1.95
N ILE A 39 -5.49 8.74 3.04
CA ILE A 39 -4.42 7.82 3.47
C ILE A 39 -5.01 6.45 3.78
N ALA A 40 -4.56 5.41 3.05
CA ALA A 40 -5.04 4.05 3.28
C ALA A 40 -3.95 2.98 3.10
N PRO A 41 -3.94 1.91 3.93
CA PRO A 41 -2.97 0.82 3.83
C PRO A 41 -3.46 -0.31 2.92
N PHE A 42 -2.54 -0.83 2.10
CA PHE A 42 -2.77 -1.97 1.21
C PHE A 42 -1.65 -2.99 1.36
N SER A 43 -1.99 -4.28 1.46
CA SER A 43 -1.01 -5.36 1.64
C SER A 43 -0.99 -6.39 0.49
N TYR A 44 -1.74 -6.17 -0.56
CA TYR A 44 -1.52 -6.82 -1.85
C TYR A 44 -0.59 -5.93 -2.66
N PHE A 45 0.68 -5.91 -2.24
CA PHE A 45 1.72 -5.00 -2.68
C PHE A 45 3.05 -5.75 -2.84
N ALA A 46 3.78 -5.49 -3.94
CA ALA A 46 5.09 -6.06 -4.18
C ALA A 46 5.93 -5.20 -5.14
N PRO A 47 7.29 -5.29 -5.10
CA PRO A 47 8.13 -4.80 -6.17
C PRO A 47 7.84 -5.60 -7.45
N LEU A 48 7.88 -4.95 -8.62
CA LEU A 48 7.56 -5.56 -9.90
C LEU A 48 8.76 -5.58 -10.86
N SER A 49 9.44 -4.46 -11.05
CA SER A 49 10.57 -4.35 -11.97
C SER A 49 11.57 -3.29 -11.50
N SER A 50 12.84 -3.46 -11.87
CA SER A 50 13.89 -2.46 -11.71
C SER A 50 14.05 -1.55 -12.93
N THR A 51 13.49 -1.93 -14.09
CA THR A 51 13.56 -1.16 -15.33
C THR A 51 12.25 -1.31 -16.13
N PRO A 52 11.34 -0.33 -16.10
CA PRO A 52 11.35 0.82 -15.20
C PRO A 52 11.15 0.42 -13.74
N PRO A 53 11.66 1.21 -12.78
CA PRO A 53 11.49 0.90 -11.36
C PRO A 53 10.01 0.98 -11.00
N SER A 54 9.41 -0.15 -10.65
CA SER A 54 7.97 -0.23 -10.49
C SER A 54 7.53 -1.22 -9.41
N VAL A 55 6.35 -0.94 -8.89
CA VAL A 55 5.65 -1.76 -7.90
C VAL A 55 4.25 -2.09 -8.40
N VAL A 56 3.68 -3.17 -7.88
CA VAL A 56 2.27 -3.51 -8.09
C VAL A 56 1.52 -3.43 -6.77
N VAL A 57 0.32 -2.86 -6.79
CA VAL A 57 -0.61 -2.85 -5.66
C VAL A 57 -2.03 -3.11 -6.15
N SER A 58 -2.75 -4.01 -5.47
CA SER A 58 -4.16 -4.28 -5.78
C SER A 58 -5.07 -3.55 -4.81
N ILE A 59 -5.94 -2.71 -5.34
CA ILE A 59 -6.89 -1.89 -4.59
C ILE A 59 -8.31 -2.38 -4.86
N GLY A 60 -9.05 -2.70 -3.79
CA GLY A 60 -10.44 -3.14 -3.90
C GLY A 60 -11.42 -1.99 -4.13
N HIS A 61 -12.68 -2.37 -4.32
CA HIS A 61 -13.81 -1.45 -4.33
C HIS A 61 -14.43 -1.30 -2.93
N LYS A 62 -15.29 -0.30 -2.76
CA LYS A 62 -16.17 -0.16 -1.60
C LYS A 62 -17.28 -1.23 -1.65
N GLU A 63 -18.08 -1.37 -0.60
CA GLU A 63 -19.17 -2.33 -0.53
C GLU A 63 -20.26 -2.10 -1.60
N ASP A 64 -20.44 -0.85 -2.01
CA ASP A 64 -21.35 -0.44 -3.08
C ASP A 64 -20.76 -0.61 -4.49
N ALA A 65 -19.65 -1.30 -4.63
CA ALA A 65 -18.86 -1.50 -5.85
C ALA A 65 -18.25 -0.22 -6.47
N THR A 66 -18.32 0.92 -5.80
CA THR A 66 -17.60 2.12 -6.23
C THR A 66 -16.10 2.01 -5.94
N PRO A 67 -15.23 2.69 -6.69
CA PRO A 67 -13.80 2.71 -6.38
C PRO A 67 -13.54 3.26 -4.98
N LYS A 68 -12.59 2.66 -4.25
CA LYS A 68 -12.05 3.30 -3.04
C LYS A 68 -11.43 4.65 -3.39
N ASP A 69 -11.42 5.60 -2.46
CA ASP A 69 -10.95 6.96 -2.69
C ASP A 69 -9.51 6.99 -3.21
N THR A 70 -8.63 6.14 -2.66
CA THR A 70 -7.27 5.94 -3.18
C THR A 70 -7.25 5.58 -4.67
N LEU A 71 -8.10 4.64 -5.11
CA LEU A 71 -8.19 4.22 -6.50
C LEU A 71 -8.73 5.34 -7.38
N ALA A 72 -9.78 6.02 -6.92
CA ALA A 72 -10.40 7.14 -7.63
C ALA A 72 -9.39 8.29 -7.82
N ASN A 73 -8.65 8.64 -6.76
CA ASN A 73 -7.63 9.69 -6.79
C ASN A 73 -6.48 9.34 -7.74
N ILE A 74 -5.95 8.09 -7.68
CA ILE A 74 -4.88 7.65 -8.60
C ILE A 74 -5.35 7.67 -10.05
N ARG A 75 -6.58 7.28 -10.34
CA ARG A 75 -7.13 7.33 -11.71
C ARG A 75 -7.18 8.75 -12.27
N LYS A 76 -7.48 9.74 -11.42
CA LYS A 76 -7.54 11.16 -11.80
C LYS A 76 -6.16 11.81 -11.88
N SER A 77 -5.42 11.79 -10.78
CA SER A 77 -4.13 12.47 -10.66
C SER A 77 -2.99 11.75 -11.39
N LYS A 78 -3.14 10.43 -11.62
CA LYS A 78 -2.09 9.50 -12.07
C LYS A 78 -0.92 9.39 -11.09
N LYS A 79 -1.06 9.85 -9.86
CA LYS A 79 0.02 9.93 -8.87
C LYS A 79 -0.37 9.34 -7.52
N ALA A 80 0.62 8.84 -6.80
CA ALA A 80 0.50 8.35 -5.43
C ALA A 80 1.83 8.47 -4.69
N THR A 81 1.78 8.68 -3.38
CA THR A 81 2.93 8.55 -2.49
C THR A 81 2.76 7.31 -1.63
N ILE A 82 3.70 6.38 -1.69
CA ILE A 82 3.68 5.13 -0.93
C ILE A 82 4.67 5.25 0.22
N CYS A 83 4.18 5.26 1.45
CA CYS A 83 4.99 5.28 2.66
C CYS A 83 5.19 3.86 3.18
N MET A 84 6.43 3.49 3.52
CA MET A 84 6.74 2.25 4.21
C MET A 84 6.55 2.45 5.71
N VAL A 85 5.81 1.56 6.36
CA VAL A 85 5.29 1.77 7.72
C VAL A 85 6.29 1.30 8.77
N PRO A 86 6.92 2.17 9.57
CA PRO A 86 7.70 1.76 10.73
C PRO A 86 6.78 1.36 11.90
N GLN A 87 7.31 0.62 12.86
CA GLN A 87 6.52 0.02 13.93
C GLN A 87 5.72 1.03 14.76
N GLU A 88 6.26 2.20 15.02
CA GLU A 88 5.61 3.27 15.80
C GLU A 88 4.33 3.84 15.13
N PHE A 89 4.20 3.69 13.82
CA PHE A 89 3.01 4.12 13.08
C PHE A 89 1.95 3.03 12.90
N MET A 90 2.17 1.82 13.44
CA MET A 90 1.28 0.67 13.25
C MET A 90 -0.18 1.00 13.59
N GLU A 91 -0.44 1.66 14.71
CA GLU A 91 -1.78 1.99 15.18
C GLU A 91 -2.47 3.00 14.24
N ARG A 92 -1.80 4.11 13.92
CA ARG A 92 -2.33 5.14 13.00
C ARG A 92 -2.60 4.57 11.62
N MET A 93 -1.66 3.78 11.10
CA MET A 93 -1.84 3.07 9.84
C MET A 93 -3.03 2.10 9.89
N HIS A 94 -3.20 1.36 10.98
CA HIS A 94 -4.35 0.47 11.14
C HIS A 94 -5.67 1.25 11.18
N LEU A 95 -5.73 2.35 11.92
CA LEU A 95 -6.91 3.21 12.01
C LEU A 95 -7.28 3.82 10.65
N SER A 96 -6.31 4.20 9.82
CA SER A 96 -6.55 4.73 8.47
C SER A 96 -7.08 3.70 7.47
N SER A 97 -7.23 2.42 7.88
CA SER A 97 -7.94 1.41 7.09
C SER A 97 -9.48 1.48 7.23
N LYS A 98 -9.98 2.28 8.18
CA LYS A 98 -11.42 2.47 8.41
C LYS A 98 -12.03 3.24 7.24
N ALA A 99 -13.19 2.78 6.79
CA ALA A 99 -13.94 3.53 5.79
C ALA A 99 -14.50 4.82 6.42
N LEU A 100 -14.14 5.96 5.85
CA LEU A 100 -14.68 7.28 6.15
C LEU A 100 -15.48 7.78 4.95
N ASP A 101 -16.23 8.86 5.14
CA ASP A 101 -16.87 9.57 4.04
C ASP A 101 -15.80 10.20 3.14
N ALA A 102 -16.06 10.26 1.83
CA ALA A 102 -15.09 10.71 0.82
C ALA A 102 -14.62 12.18 0.98
N ASN A 103 -15.32 12.96 1.79
CA ASN A 103 -14.99 14.35 2.13
C ASN A 103 -14.27 14.49 3.49
N VAL A 104 -13.86 13.37 4.10
CA VAL A 104 -13.12 13.34 5.37
C VAL A 104 -11.71 12.82 5.13
N SER A 105 -10.73 13.60 5.54
CA SER A 105 -9.31 13.22 5.44
C SER A 105 -8.92 12.29 6.58
N GLU A 106 -8.37 11.09 6.27
CA GLU A 106 -7.78 10.22 7.28
C GLU A 106 -6.59 10.87 7.98
N ALA A 107 -5.85 11.75 7.27
CA ALA A 107 -4.75 12.50 7.88
C ALA A 107 -5.22 13.36 9.03
N GLU A 108 -6.30 14.10 8.84
CA GLU A 108 -6.88 14.98 9.88
C GLU A 108 -7.63 14.17 10.94
N PHE A 109 -8.45 13.20 10.52
CA PHE A 109 -9.32 12.45 11.42
C PHE A 109 -8.54 11.56 12.42
N PHE A 110 -7.39 11.02 12.00
CA PHE A 110 -6.55 10.15 12.84
C PHE A 110 -5.25 10.83 13.30
N ASP A 111 -5.12 12.14 13.15
CA ASP A 111 -3.94 12.91 13.54
C ASP A 111 -2.64 12.29 12.97
N ILE A 112 -2.64 12.05 11.65
CA ILE A 112 -1.49 11.52 10.91
C ILE A 112 -0.75 12.71 10.29
N PRO A 113 0.42 13.08 10.81
CA PRO A 113 1.17 14.22 10.28
C PRO A 113 1.69 13.92 8.88
N THR A 114 1.61 14.91 8.02
CA THR A 114 2.11 14.80 6.63
C THR A 114 3.06 15.94 6.31
N ILE A 115 4.00 15.69 5.41
CA ILE A 115 4.98 16.67 4.96
C ILE A 115 5.14 16.62 3.43
N GLU A 116 5.05 17.78 2.79
CA GLU A 116 5.33 17.92 1.37
C GLU A 116 6.84 17.84 1.13
N LYS A 117 7.26 16.98 0.21
CA LYS A 117 8.64 16.85 -0.25
C LYS A 117 8.79 17.19 -1.73
N ILE A 118 7.76 16.92 -2.51
CA ILE A 118 7.73 17.15 -3.95
C ILE A 118 6.35 17.69 -4.30
N GLN A 119 6.29 18.91 -4.77
CA GLN A 119 5.05 19.66 -5.00
C GLN A 119 4.03 18.94 -5.92
N GLU A 120 4.53 18.17 -6.90
CA GLU A 120 3.65 17.49 -7.86
C GLU A 120 3.02 16.19 -7.33
N PHE A 121 3.39 15.74 -6.14
CA PHE A 121 2.88 14.52 -5.50
C PHE A 121 2.13 14.83 -4.22
N ALA A 122 1.23 13.93 -3.83
CA ALA A 122 0.65 13.97 -2.50
C ALA A 122 1.76 13.92 -1.44
N PRO A 123 1.59 14.56 -0.26
CA PRO A 123 2.61 14.56 0.78
C PRO A 123 2.94 13.15 1.25
N MET A 124 4.10 12.95 1.82
CA MET A 124 4.39 11.72 2.57
C MET A 124 3.95 11.87 4.03
N VAL A 125 3.72 10.75 4.71
CA VAL A 125 3.53 10.76 6.16
C VAL A 125 4.85 11.21 6.82
N GLU A 126 4.78 12.21 7.67
CA GLU A 126 5.94 12.72 8.39
C GLU A 126 6.42 11.69 9.42
N GLY A 127 7.72 11.45 9.47
CA GLY A 127 8.35 10.49 10.38
C GLY A 127 8.54 9.09 9.79
N VAL A 128 7.97 8.76 8.60
CA VAL A 128 8.35 7.49 7.94
C VAL A 128 9.77 7.57 7.38
N SER A 129 10.47 6.45 7.42
CA SER A 129 11.87 6.38 6.98
C SER A 129 12.03 6.25 5.47
N VAL A 130 11.02 5.75 4.78
CA VAL A 130 11.05 5.51 3.32
C VAL A 130 9.70 5.86 2.71
N ALA A 131 9.74 6.61 1.61
CA ALA A 131 8.57 6.88 0.78
C ALA A 131 8.93 6.86 -0.71
N PHE A 132 8.01 6.33 -1.52
CA PHE A 132 8.11 6.28 -2.98
C PHE A 132 7.05 7.20 -3.59
N PHE A 133 7.47 8.13 -4.44
CA PHE A 133 6.60 9.02 -5.20
C PHE A 133 6.40 8.41 -6.59
N CYS A 134 5.19 7.97 -6.86
CA CYS A 134 4.89 7.08 -7.97
C CYS A 134 3.90 7.69 -8.96
N GLU A 135 4.06 7.34 -10.23
CA GLU A 135 3.09 7.61 -11.29
C GLU A 135 2.41 6.32 -11.77
N LEU A 136 1.12 6.40 -12.08
CA LEU A 136 0.35 5.29 -12.64
C LEU A 136 0.88 4.97 -14.05
N LEU A 137 1.51 3.79 -14.17
CA LEU A 137 1.98 3.28 -15.45
C LEU A 137 0.90 2.47 -16.16
N GLN A 138 0.21 1.60 -15.42
CA GLN A 138 -0.80 0.72 -15.98
C GLN A 138 -1.82 0.30 -14.93
N GLU A 139 -3.08 0.22 -15.34
CA GLU A 139 -4.15 -0.49 -14.64
C GLU A 139 -4.36 -1.84 -15.36
N ILE A 140 -4.30 -2.95 -14.61
CA ILE A 140 -4.44 -4.29 -15.17
C ILE A 140 -5.91 -4.69 -15.10
N ASP A 141 -6.50 -4.98 -16.25
CA ASP A 141 -7.84 -5.59 -16.33
C ASP A 141 -7.75 -7.07 -15.97
N LEU A 142 -8.11 -7.38 -14.72
CA LEU A 142 -8.21 -8.75 -14.22
C LEU A 142 -9.68 -9.15 -14.17
N GLN A 143 -10.15 -9.79 -15.24
CA GLN A 143 -11.56 -10.14 -15.43
C GLN A 143 -12.15 -10.92 -14.24
N GLY A 144 -13.29 -10.46 -13.74
CA GLY A 144 -13.97 -11.06 -12.58
C GLY A 144 -13.34 -10.74 -11.21
N SER A 145 -12.28 -9.92 -11.17
CA SER A 145 -11.64 -9.52 -9.92
C SER A 145 -12.43 -8.44 -9.19
N SER A 146 -12.52 -8.57 -7.86
CA SER A 146 -13.02 -7.52 -6.97
C SER A 146 -11.97 -6.46 -6.63
N THR A 147 -10.75 -6.62 -7.12
CA THR A 147 -9.63 -5.69 -6.93
C THR A 147 -9.05 -5.29 -8.27
N VAL A 148 -8.47 -4.09 -8.31
CA VAL A 148 -7.81 -3.52 -9.48
C VAL A 148 -6.30 -3.49 -9.21
N PRO A 149 -5.49 -4.32 -9.89
CA PRO A 149 -4.04 -4.23 -9.79
C PRO A 149 -3.54 -3.01 -10.57
N LEU A 150 -2.78 -2.14 -9.89
CA LEU A 150 -2.13 -0.97 -10.44
C LEU A 150 -0.63 -1.22 -10.51
N VAL A 151 -0.03 -0.96 -11.65
CA VAL A 151 1.43 -0.86 -11.81
C VAL A 151 1.80 0.62 -11.67
N LEU A 152 2.61 0.93 -10.68
CA LEU A 152 3.07 2.29 -10.37
C LEU A 152 4.58 2.37 -10.60
N GLU A 153 5.01 3.31 -11.43
CA GLU A 153 6.42 3.61 -11.64
C GLU A 153 6.93 4.53 -10.54
N ILE A 154 8.04 4.18 -9.91
CA ILE A 154 8.69 5.01 -8.90
C ILE A 154 9.49 6.11 -9.60
N LYS A 155 9.08 7.35 -9.42
CA LYS A 155 9.77 8.53 -10.00
C LYS A 155 10.81 9.10 -9.04
N HIS A 156 10.48 9.13 -7.74
CA HIS A 156 11.39 9.63 -6.70
C HIS A 156 11.27 8.76 -5.45
N THR A 157 12.33 8.75 -4.66
CA THR A 157 12.39 8.01 -3.40
C THR A 157 12.95 8.90 -2.31
N PHE A 158 12.27 8.98 -1.17
CA PHE A 158 12.82 9.52 0.07
C PHE A 158 13.34 8.35 0.91
N VAL A 159 14.55 8.46 1.42
CA VAL A 159 15.15 7.53 2.39
C VAL A 159 15.82 8.38 3.49
N ALA A 160 15.44 8.15 4.73
CA ALA A 160 16.07 8.79 5.89
C ALA A 160 17.50 8.24 6.11
N ASP A 161 18.36 8.99 6.81
CA ASP A 161 19.74 8.58 7.08
C ASP A 161 19.84 7.22 7.82
N ASN A 162 18.90 6.95 8.72
CA ASN A 162 18.82 5.69 9.46
C ASN A 162 17.42 5.05 9.24
N PRO A 163 17.19 4.40 8.09
CA PRO A 163 15.88 3.89 7.76
C PRO A 163 15.53 2.68 8.64
N GLN A 164 14.35 2.74 9.22
CA GLN A 164 13.79 1.63 9.99
C GLN A 164 13.20 0.57 9.06
N THR A 165 13.34 -0.69 9.48
CA THR A 165 12.68 -1.81 8.77
C THR A 165 11.17 -1.69 8.92
N PRO A 166 10.41 -1.68 7.80
CA PRO A 166 8.97 -1.57 7.87
C PRO A 166 8.34 -2.84 8.44
N ILE A 167 7.17 -2.68 9.09
CA ILE A 167 6.35 -3.82 9.52
C ILE A 167 5.68 -4.50 8.33
N ALA A 168 5.27 -5.75 8.55
CA ALA A 168 4.57 -6.54 7.55
C ALA A 168 3.21 -7.03 8.05
N ARG A 169 2.30 -7.34 7.12
CA ARG A 169 1.01 -7.95 7.38
C ARG A 169 1.15 -9.47 7.43
N ILE A 170 0.63 -10.10 8.50
CA ILE A 170 0.48 -11.55 8.65
C ILE A 170 -0.96 -11.87 9.04
N GLY A 171 -1.68 -12.60 8.20
CA GLY A 171 -3.11 -12.84 8.44
C GLY A 171 -3.88 -11.53 8.69
N ARG A 172 -4.47 -11.42 9.89
CA ARG A 172 -5.15 -10.20 10.38
C ARG A 172 -4.28 -9.33 11.29
N SER A 173 -3.05 -9.75 11.59
CA SER A 173 -2.12 -9.09 12.49
C SER A 173 -0.96 -8.45 11.73
N TYR A 174 -0.06 -7.84 12.46
CA TYR A 174 1.18 -7.24 11.96
C TYR A 174 2.38 -7.92 12.63
N ALA A 175 3.53 -7.89 11.97
CA ALA A 175 4.79 -8.36 12.51
C ALA A 175 5.92 -7.40 12.17
N ALA A 176 6.86 -7.26 13.10
CA ALA A 176 8.17 -6.74 12.77
C ALA A 176 8.95 -7.82 11.99
N ILE A 177 9.84 -7.39 11.09
CA ILE A 177 10.77 -8.31 10.42
C ILE A 177 11.81 -8.73 11.48
N GLY A 178 11.93 -10.03 11.70
CA GLY A 178 12.88 -10.61 12.64
C GLY A 178 14.32 -10.57 12.13
N GLU A 179 15.20 -11.31 12.82
CA GLU A 179 16.60 -11.43 12.45
C GLU A 179 16.75 -12.02 11.03
N ALA A 180 17.64 -11.43 10.24
CA ALA A 180 17.91 -11.92 8.90
C ALA A 180 18.64 -13.27 8.96
N LEU A 181 18.13 -14.24 8.22
CA LEU A 181 18.81 -15.51 8.04
C LEU A 181 19.93 -15.36 7.01
N LYS A 182 21.12 -15.84 7.35
CA LYS A 182 22.25 -15.79 6.44
C LYS A 182 22.01 -16.77 5.26
N ALA A 183 22.05 -16.26 4.06
CA ALA A 183 21.99 -17.11 2.86
C ALA A 183 23.22 -18.03 2.82
N PRO A 184 23.06 -19.32 2.47
CA PRO A 184 24.22 -20.20 2.25
C PRO A 184 25.04 -19.67 1.06
N THR A 185 26.38 -19.77 1.17
CA THR A 185 27.27 -19.46 0.05
C THR A 185 27.04 -20.51 -1.05
N LEU A 186 26.59 -20.09 -2.22
CA LEU A 186 26.60 -20.96 -3.39
C LEU A 186 28.08 -21.17 -3.74
N GLY A 187 28.56 -22.42 -3.62
CA GLY A 187 29.92 -22.77 -4.09
C GLY A 187 30.09 -22.38 -5.56
N GLU A 188 31.25 -21.86 -5.91
CA GLU A 188 31.68 -21.60 -7.26
C GLU A 188 31.73 -22.93 -8.07
#